data_1ed6f96e7cf3e71c4fccd15b10a406ab
#
_entry.id   1ed6f96e7cf3e71c4fccd15b10a406ab
#
_cell.length_a   1.000
_cell.length_b   1.000
_cell.length_c   1.000
_cell.angle_alpha   90.00
_cell.angle_beta   90.00
_cell.angle_gamma   90.00
#
_symmetry.space_group_name_H-M   'P 1'
#
loop_
_entity.id
_entity.type
_entity.pdbx_description
1 polymer ?
#
loop_
_entity_poly.entity_id
_entity_poly.type
_entity_poly.pdbx_seq_one_letter_code
_entity_poly.pdbx_strand_id
1 'polypeptide(L)'
;MRRKRAAIVLGMSCILMASAVLQGCQQNPKSGKVEIELVQYKPEAVDIFEQLEKEFNETHDDIHLKISSPNDATTILKTRFIREDYPDIIGIGGDINYSYFVDSGILADLSDYEGLSEVKP
;
A
#
# COMPACT_ATOMS: atom_id res chain seq x y z
N MET A 1 57.87 -17.07 -2.71
CA MET A 1 57.06 -16.33 -1.70
C MET A 1 56.18 -15.22 -2.29
N ARG A 2 56.56 -14.54 -3.39
CA ARG A 2 55.75 -13.45 -4.00
C ARG A 2 54.39 -13.91 -4.59
N ARG A 3 54.32 -15.10 -5.20
CA ARG A 3 53.07 -15.61 -5.83
C ARG A 3 51.96 -15.94 -4.84
N LYS A 4 52.28 -16.41 -3.63
CA LYS A 4 51.30 -16.74 -2.60
C LYS A 4 50.65 -15.47 -1.96
N ARG A 5 51.41 -14.37 -1.89
CA ARG A 5 50.91 -13.08 -1.37
C ARG A 5 49.99 -12.40 -2.34
N ALA A 6 50.24 -12.52 -3.65
CA ALA A 6 49.33 -11.97 -4.68
C ALA A 6 47.97 -12.68 -4.71
N ALA A 7 47.93 -14.01 -4.52
CA ALA A 7 46.67 -14.76 -4.47
C ALA A 7 45.81 -14.43 -3.23
N ILE A 8 46.44 -14.15 -2.09
CA ILE A 8 45.71 -13.75 -0.86
C ILE A 8 45.14 -12.35 -1.00
N VAL A 9 45.84 -11.40 -1.64
CA VAL A 9 45.35 -10.03 -1.85
C VAL A 9 44.20 -10.04 -2.85
N LEU A 10 44.23 -10.87 -3.90
CA LEU A 10 43.14 -11.00 -4.88
C LEU A 10 41.89 -11.64 -4.25
N GLY A 11 42.05 -12.63 -3.37
CA GLY A 11 40.95 -13.27 -2.66
C GLY A 11 40.25 -12.33 -1.68
N MET A 12 40.99 -11.50 -0.97
CA MET A 12 40.44 -10.52 -0.03
C MET A 12 39.70 -9.37 -0.76
N SER A 13 40.15 -9.00 -1.96
CA SER A 13 39.47 -7.96 -2.76
C SER A 13 38.12 -8.42 -3.29
N CYS A 14 37.95 -9.71 -3.64
CA CYS A 14 36.65 -10.26 -4.07
C CYS A 14 35.62 -10.36 -2.94
N ILE A 15 36.06 -10.62 -1.70
CA ILE A 15 35.16 -10.70 -0.53
C ILE A 15 34.60 -9.31 -0.15
N LEU A 16 35.39 -8.25 -0.30
CA LEU A 16 34.98 -6.88 -0.02
C LEU A 16 33.97 -6.33 -1.07
N MET A 17 34.00 -6.85 -2.31
CA MET A 17 33.01 -6.44 -3.33
C MET A 17 31.66 -7.18 -3.21
N ALA A 18 31.60 -8.35 -2.59
CA ALA A 18 30.37 -9.11 -2.41
C ALA A 18 29.45 -8.57 -1.32
N SER A 19 29.97 -7.74 -0.40
CA SER A 19 29.18 -7.13 0.69
C SER A 19 28.42 -5.85 0.31
N ALA A 20 28.65 -5.30 -0.89
CA ALA A 20 28.00 -4.04 -1.33
C ALA A 20 26.63 -4.24 -2.03
N VAL A 21 26.21 -5.50 -2.28
CA VAL A 21 24.99 -5.78 -3.07
C VAL A 21 23.76 -6.10 -2.21
N LEU A 22 23.91 -6.12 -0.87
CA LEU A 22 22.80 -6.39 0.07
C LEU A 22 22.19 -5.11 0.70
N GLN A 23 22.40 -3.95 0.10
CA GLN A 23 21.55 -2.80 0.39
C GLN A 23 20.25 -2.98 -0.39
N GLY A 24 19.43 -3.89 0.11
CA GLY A 24 18.02 -3.99 -0.27
C GLY A 24 17.39 -2.61 -0.10
N CYS A 25 16.55 -2.24 -1.04
CA CYS A 25 15.76 -1.02 -1.01
C CYS A 25 15.08 -0.89 0.36
N GLN A 26 15.71 -0.17 1.28
CA GLN A 26 15.01 0.40 2.41
C GLN A 26 14.11 1.46 1.79
N GLN A 27 12.85 1.12 1.60
CA GLN A 27 11.81 2.13 1.43
C GLN A 27 11.88 3.00 2.69
N ASN A 28 12.54 4.13 2.55
CA ASN A 28 12.54 5.17 3.57
C ASN A 28 11.07 5.57 3.77
N PRO A 29 10.49 5.45 4.95
CA PRO A 29 9.24 6.13 5.24
C PRO A 29 9.52 7.62 5.14
N LYS A 30 9.11 8.24 4.05
CA LYS A 30 9.42 9.63 3.70
C LYS A 30 8.74 10.66 4.61
N SER A 31 7.89 10.24 5.52
CA SER A 31 7.36 11.06 6.61
C SER A 31 7.07 10.13 7.78
N GLY A 32 7.18 10.59 9.01
CA GLY A 32 6.74 9.81 10.18
C GLY A 32 5.23 9.61 10.25
N LYS A 33 4.52 9.82 9.15
CA LYS A 33 3.07 9.67 8.99
C LYS A 33 2.72 8.23 8.64
N VAL A 34 1.60 7.75 9.17
CA VAL A 34 0.97 6.49 8.74
C VAL A 34 0.32 6.73 7.39
N GLU A 35 0.66 5.91 6.38
CA GLU A 35 0.01 5.96 5.08
C GLU A 35 -1.26 5.11 5.10
N ILE A 36 -2.40 5.67 4.68
CA ILE A 36 -3.69 4.99 4.52
C ILE A 36 -4.07 5.06 3.04
N GLU A 37 -4.26 3.91 2.42
CA GLU A 37 -4.69 3.81 1.02
C GLU A 37 -6.19 3.54 0.93
N LEU A 38 -6.90 4.40 0.18
CA LEU A 38 -8.29 4.21 -0.21
C LEU A 38 -8.36 3.95 -1.72
N VAL A 39 -8.93 2.82 -2.11
CA VAL A 39 -9.28 2.54 -3.52
C VAL A 39 -10.77 2.60 -3.69
N GLN A 40 -11.28 3.49 -4.55
CA GLN A 40 -12.70 3.69 -4.78
C GLN A 40 -13.08 3.43 -6.26
N TYR A 41 -14.35 3.10 -6.53
CA TYR A 41 -14.83 2.59 -7.81
C TYR A 41 -15.53 3.61 -8.71
N LYS A 42 -15.60 4.89 -8.31
CA LYS A 42 -16.28 5.96 -9.05
C LYS A 42 -15.29 6.87 -9.77
N PRO A 43 -14.86 6.52 -10.98
CA PRO A 43 -13.90 7.35 -11.72
C PRO A 43 -14.47 8.71 -12.08
N GLU A 44 -15.80 8.86 -12.15
CA GLU A 44 -16.49 10.14 -12.38
C GLU A 44 -16.34 11.14 -11.23
N ALA A 45 -15.94 10.68 -10.05
CA ALA A 45 -15.76 11.52 -8.87
C ALA A 45 -14.27 11.78 -8.54
N VAL A 46 -13.35 11.48 -9.45
CA VAL A 46 -11.90 11.59 -9.22
C VAL A 46 -11.51 12.98 -8.73
N ASP A 47 -11.99 14.06 -9.37
CA ASP A 47 -11.65 15.45 -9.00
C ASP A 47 -12.06 15.78 -7.56
N ILE A 48 -13.22 15.26 -7.12
CA ILE A 48 -13.71 15.46 -5.75
C ILE A 48 -12.82 14.71 -4.76
N PHE A 49 -12.42 13.47 -5.08
CA PHE A 49 -11.56 12.68 -4.22
C PHE A 49 -10.14 13.24 -4.13
N GLU A 50 -9.59 13.78 -5.23
CA GLU A 50 -8.30 14.48 -5.21
C GLU A 50 -8.34 15.72 -4.32
N GLN A 51 -9.43 16.48 -4.35
CA GLN A 51 -9.61 17.63 -3.46
C GLN A 51 -9.70 17.18 -1.99
N LEU A 52 -10.49 16.15 -1.68
CA LEU A 52 -10.63 15.62 -0.32
C LEU A 52 -9.30 15.06 0.21
N GLU A 53 -8.55 14.33 -0.61
CA GLU A 53 -7.22 13.85 -0.26
C GLU A 53 -6.29 14.99 0.12
N LYS A 54 -6.27 16.05 -0.71
CA LYS A 54 -5.46 17.23 -0.45
C LYS A 54 -5.86 17.92 0.87
N GLU A 55 -7.15 18.20 1.06
CA GLU A 55 -7.66 18.85 2.27
C GLU A 55 -7.38 18.02 3.53
N PHE A 56 -7.55 16.70 3.45
CA PHE A 56 -7.21 15.80 4.54
C PHE A 56 -5.72 15.88 4.89
N ASN A 57 -4.85 15.76 3.90
CA ASN A 57 -3.40 15.76 4.10
C ASN A 57 -2.82 17.11 4.57
N GLU A 58 -3.53 18.21 4.30
CA GLU A 58 -3.18 19.54 4.81
C GLU A 58 -3.56 19.72 6.29
N THR A 59 -4.53 18.95 6.79
CA THR A 59 -5.08 19.11 8.15
C THR A 59 -4.63 18.01 9.12
N HIS A 60 -3.98 16.95 8.64
CA HIS A 60 -3.51 15.82 9.45
C HIS A 60 -2.01 15.64 9.33
N ASP A 61 -1.30 15.74 10.45
CA ASP A 61 0.16 15.64 10.50
C ASP A 61 0.69 14.23 10.74
N ASP A 62 -0.14 13.33 11.25
CA ASP A 62 0.18 11.97 11.65
C ASP A 62 -0.24 10.91 10.61
N ILE A 63 -1.19 11.23 9.73
CA ILE A 63 -1.70 10.37 8.69
C ILE A 63 -1.46 10.99 7.31
N HIS A 64 -1.13 10.16 6.34
CA HIS A 64 -1.09 10.50 4.93
C HIS A 64 -2.11 9.65 4.18
N LEU A 65 -3.22 10.27 3.77
CA LEU A 65 -4.25 9.61 2.97
C LEU A 65 -3.86 9.64 1.50
N LYS A 66 -4.00 8.50 0.83
CA LYS A 66 -3.81 8.35 -0.61
C LYS A 66 -5.08 7.75 -1.20
N ILE A 67 -5.71 8.45 -2.13
CA ILE A 67 -6.94 7.99 -2.78
C ILE A 67 -6.65 7.64 -4.23
N SER A 68 -7.12 6.50 -4.69
CA SER A 68 -7.07 6.12 -6.09
C SER A 68 -8.46 5.77 -6.63
N SER A 69 -8.74 6.23 -7.86
CA SER A 69 -10.05 6.13 -8.51
C SER A 69 -9.89 5.51 -9.91
N PRO A 70 -9.37 4.27 -10.03
CA PRO A 70 -9.14 3.68 -11.34
C PRO A 70 -10.45 3.32 -12.05
N ASN A 71 -10.46 3.38 -13.39
CA ASN A 71 -11.64 3.04 -14.21
C ASN A 71 -12.16 1.62 -13.99
N ASP A 72 -11.30 0.68 -13.62
CA ASP A 72 -11.68 -0.71 -13.33
C ASP A 72 -11.18 -1.14 -11.94
N ALA A 73 -11.62 -0.41 -10.93
CA ALA A 73 -11.25 -0.64 -9.54
C ALA A 73 -11.50 -2.09 -9.09
N THR A 74 -12.62 -2.69 -9.50
CA THR A 74 -12.98 -4.05 -9.10
C THR A 74 -12.00 -5.09 -9.60
N THR A 75 -11.59 -5.04 -10.87
CA THR A 75 -10.62 -5.97 -11.45
C THR A 75 -9.24 -5.76 -10.83
N ILE A 76 -8.86 -4.51 -10.60
CA ILE A 76 -7.60 -4.17 -9.94
C ILE A 76 -7.57 -4.73 -8.52
N LEU A 77 -8.62 -4.52 -7.73
CA LEU A 77 -8.74 -5.05 -6.36
C LEU A 77 -8.66 -6.57 -6.34
N LYS A 78 -9.43 -7.27 -7.20
CA LYS A 78 -9.37 -8.74 -7.30
C LYS A 78 -7.95 -9.25 -7.61
N THR A 79 -7.24 -8.55 -8.49
CA THR A 79 -5.86 -8.91 -8.85
C THR A 79 -4.89 -8.66 -7.70
N ARG A 80 -5.05 -7.55 -6.95
CA ARG A 80 -4.26 -7.23 -5.78
C ARG A 80 -4.49 -8.26 -4.66
N PHE A 81 -5.74 -8.65 -4.41
CA PHE A 81 -6.10 -9.63 -3.37
C PHE A 81 -5.46 -11.00 -3.59
N ILE A 82 -5.33 -11.45 -4.85
CA ILE A 82 -4.61 -12.71 -5.17
C ILE A 82 -3.13 -12.63 -4.76
N ARG A 83 -2.56 -11.43 -4.68
CA ARG A 83 -1.17 -11.18 -4.28
C ARG A 83 -1.04 -10.80 -2.81
N GLU A 84 -2.14 -10.88 -2.05
CA GLU A 84 -2.20 -10.44 -0.65
C GLU A 84 -1.82 -8.96 -0.47
N ASP A 85 -2.08 -8.14 -1.51
CA ASP A 85 -1.85 -6.70 -1.55
C ASP A 85 -3.19 -5.98 -1.31
N TYR A 86 -3.48 -5.66 -0.07
CA TYR A 86 -4.75 -5.08 0.35
C TYR A 86 -4.61 -3.57 0.59
N PRO A 87 -5.46 -2.72 0.01
CA PRO A 87 -5.60 -1.34 0.48
C PRO A 87 -6.27 -1.32 1.85
N ASP A 88 -6.07 -0.26 2.61
CA ASP A 88 -6.66 -0.11 3.95
C ASP A 88 -8.17 0.11 3.88
N ILE A 89 -8.65 0.82 2.86
CA ILE A 89 -10.06 1.13 2.66
C ILE A 89 -10.45 0.86 1.21
N ILE A 90 -11.62 0.24 1.02
CA ILE A 90 -12.21 0.01 -0.30
C ILE A 90 -13.58 0.69 -0.38
N GLY A 91 -13.74 1.55 -1.42
CA GLY A 91 -15.04 2.09 -1.81
C GLY A 91 -15.62 1.24 -2.93
N ILE A 92 -16.69 0.50 -2.66
CA ILE A 92 -17.39 -0.36 -3.64
C ILE A 92 -18.90 -0.12 -3.59
N GLY A 93 -19.59 -0.45 -4.69
CA GLY A 93 -21.04 -0.43 -4.72
C GLY A 93 -21.65 -1.67 -4.05
N GLY A 94 -22.92 -1.58 -3.70
CA GLY A 94 -23.70 -2.70 -3.12
C GLY A 94 -24.16 -3.71 -4.18
N ASP A 95 -23.29 -4.11 -5.09
CA ASP A 95 -23.55 -5.08 -6.17
C ASP A 95 -22.95 -6.46 -5.86
N ILE A 96 -22.95 -7.34 -6.86
CA ILE A 96 -22.39 -8.70 -6.75
C ILE A 96 -20.90 -8.70 -6.33
N ASN A 97 -20.16 -7.65 -6.61
CA ASN A 97 -18.76 -7.55 -6.21
C ASN A 97 -18.62 -7.37 -4.70
N TYR A 98 -19.57 -6.65 -4.07
CA TYR A 98 -19.63 -6.55 -2.60
C TYR A 98 -19.79 -7.94 -1.98
N SER A 99 -20.78 -8.74 -2.45
CA SER A 99 -20.99 -10.10 -1.96
C SER A 99 -19.72 -10.96 -2.12
N TYR A 100 -19.02 -10.85 -3.25
CA TYR A 100 -17.77 -11.56 -3.47
C TYR A 100 -16.70 -11.21 -2.43
N PHE A 101 -16.55 -9.93 -2.07
CA PHE A 101 -15.55 -9.51 -1.10
C PHE A 101 -15.92 -9.95 0.33
N VAL A 102 -17.21 -9.90 0.68
CA VAL A 102 -17.71 -10.43 1.96
C VAL A 102 -17.45 -11.94 2.08
N ASP A 103 -17.85 -12.71 1.07
CA ASP A 103 -17.71 -14.17 1.06
C ASP A 103 -16.24 -14.62 1.07
N SER A 104 -15.35 -13.80 0.51
CA SER A 104 -13.90 -14.05 0.51
C SER A 104 -13.24 -13.74 1.86
N GLY A 105 -13.96 -13.16 2.83
CA GLY A 105 -13.42 -12.80 4.14
C GLY A 105 -12.35 -11.70 4.11
N ILE A 106 -12.33 -10.87 3.04
CA ILE A 106 -11.36 -9.81 2.85
C ILE A 106 -11.72 -8.56 3.65
N LEU A 107 -13.02 -8.35 3.88
CA LEU A 107 -13.52 -7.18 4.59
C LEU A 107 -13.48 -7.39 6.10
N ALA A 108 -13.07 -6.36 6.83
CA ALA A 108 -13.16 -6.36 8.28
C ALA A 108 -14.63 -6.24 8.73
N ASP A 109 -14.97 -6.97 9.79
CA ASP A 109 -16.26 -6.79 10.46
C ASP A 109 -16.22 -5.51 11.30
N LEU A 110 -17.13 -4.59 11.01
CA LEU A 110 -17.26 -3.30 11.70
C LEU A 110 -18.48 -3.27 12.63
N SER A 111 -19.14 -4.39 12.89
CA SER A 111 -20.39 -4.43 13.68
C SER A 111 -20.24 -3.85 15.09
N ASP A 112 -19.06 -3.96 15.68
CA ASP A 112 -18.74 -3.43 17.02
C ASP A 112 -18.19 -1.99 16.99
N TYR A 113 -18.13 -1.34 15.81
CA TYR A 113 -17.62 0.01 15.70
C TYR A 113 -18.67 1.04 16.16
N GLU A 114 -18.34 1.80 17.20
CA GLU A 114 -19.27 2.77 17.81
C GLU A 114 -19.80 3.82 16.82
N GLY A 115 -18.98 4.24 15.86
CA GLY A 115 -19.35 5.20 14.82
C GLY A 115 -20.42 4.74 13.84
N LEU A 116 -20.77 3.44 13.80
CA LEU A 116 -21.84 2.95 12.92
C LEU A 116 -23.22 3.58 13.22
N SER A 117 -23.47 3.96 14.46
CA SER A 117 -24.71 4.61 14.86
C SER A 117 -24.88 6.02 14.26
N GLU A 118 -23.80 6.63 13.80
CA GLU A 118 -23.78 7.95 13.17
C GLU A 118 -23.99 7.88 11.66
N VAL A 119 -23.88 6.68 11.07
CA VAL A 119 -24.11 6.47 9.64
C VAL A 119 -25.61 6.55 9.36
N LYS A 120 -26.00 7.46 8.48
CA LYS A 120 -27.40 7.57 8.05
C LYS A 120 -27.81 6.33 7.24
N PRO A 121 -29.03 5.81 7.46
CA PRO A 121 -29.57 4.70 6.69
C PRO A 121 -29.81 5.05 5.21
#